data_8d4d3e929d1dfd6584e3d65a1f37cbb8
#
_entry.id   8d4d3e929d1dfd6584e3d65a1f37cbb8
#
_cell.length_a   1.000
_cell.length_b   1.000
_cell.length_c   1.000
_cell.angle_alpha   90.00
_cell.angle_beta   90.00
_cell.angle_gamma   90.00
#
_symmetry.space_group_name_H-M   'P 1'
#
loop_
_entity.id
_entity.type
_entity.pdbx_description
1 polymer ?
#
loop_
_entity_poly.entity_id
_entity_poly.type
_entity_poly.pdbx_seq_one_letter_code
_entity_poly.pdbx_strand_id
1 'polypeptide(L)' 'MASMASPEIGRMMTAAEVATALHLHVNTVKRLGDRGELPFYRVSSRGDRRFRVEDVIAFLQRDR' A
#
# COMPACT_ATOMS: atom_id res chain seq x y z
N MET A 1 20.65 10.07 -9.80
CA MET A 1 20.38 9.84 -9.64
C MET A 1 20.01 9.38 -8.90
N ALA A 2 20.00 9.42 -8.55
CA ALA A 2 19.80 8.98 -7.91
C ALA A 2 19.00 8.41 -7.75
N SER A 3 18.64 8.51 -7.84
CA SER A 3 17.82 8.05 -7.61
C SER A 3 17.63 6.94 -7.78
N MET A 4 18.07 6.55 -7.89
CA MET A 4 17.87 5.52 -7.95
C MET A 4 17.79 4.91 -7.04
N ALA A 5 18.08 5.31 -6.51
CA ALA A 5 18.15 4.62 -5.41
C ALA A 5 16.94 3.99 -5.04
N SER A 6 16.58 3.38 -4.29
CA SER A 6 15.43 2.70 -3.77
C SER A 6 14.13 3.32 -4.17
N PRO A 7 13.85 3.36 -5.42
CA PRO A 7 12.60 3.97 -5.84
C PRO A 7 11.38 3.26 -5.27
N GLU A 8 11.49 1.98 -5.04
CA GLU A 8 10.35 1.24 -4.49
C GLU A 8 9.98 1.75 -3.12
N ILE A 9 10.97 2.04 -2.30
CA ILE A 9 10.71 2.51 -0.96
C ILE A 9 10.06 3.88 -1.00
N GLY A 10 10.52 4.72 -1.90
CA GLY A 10 9.95 6.04 -2.02
C GLY A 10 8.52 6.03 -2.52
N ARG A 11 8.07 4.91 -3.06
CA ARG A 11 6.73 4.82 -3.61
C ARG A 11 5.80 4.01 -2.75
N MET A 12 6.10 3.89 -1.49
CA MET A 12 5.23 3.16 -0.59
C MET A 12 4.29 4.10 0.13
N MET A 13 3.11 3.60 0.42
CA MET A 13 2.06 4.35 1.08
C MET A 13 1.69 3.70 2.40
N THR A 14 1.32 4.52 3.36
CA THR A 14 0.78 3.99 4.59
C THR A 14 -0.66 3.53 4.37
N ALA A 15 -1.18 2.76 5.33
CA ALA A 15 -2.57 2.34 5.24
C ALA A 15 -3.52 3.54 5.22
N ALA A 16 -3.19 4.58 5.98
CA ALA A 16 -4.03 5.78 6.01
C ALA A 16 -4.01 6.48 4.66
N GLU A 17 -2.84 6.54 4.04
CA GLU A 17 -2.74 7.17 2.72
C GLU A 17 -3.52 6.39 1.67
N VAL A 18 -3.45 5.07 1.74
CA VAL A 18 -4.22 4.23 0.81
C VAL A 18 -5.71 4.45 1.03
N ALA A 19 -6.12 4.49 2.29
CA ALA A 19 -7.53 4.71 2.61
C ALA A 19 -8.03 6.03 2.02
N THR A 20 -7.23 7.07 2.17
CA THR A 20 -7.60 8.36 1.61
C THR A 20 -7.69 8.29 0.09
N ALA A 21 -6.70 7.67 -0.54
CA ALA A 21 -6.68 7.58 -2.00
C ALA A 21 -7.86 6.79 -2.54
N LEU A 22 -8.25 5.73 -1.85
CA LEU A 22 -9.33 4.87 -2.31
C LEU A 22 -10.70 5.29 -1.75
N HIS A 23 -10.72 6.29 -0.89
CA HIS A 23 -11.95 6.73 -0.23
C HIS A 23 -12.56 5.62 0.61
N LEU A 24 -11.70 4.88 1.29
CA LEU A 24 -12.12 3.79 2.16
C LEU A 24 -11.71 4.10 3.60
N HIS A 25 -12.33 3.40 4.53
CA HIS A 25 -11.90 3.46 5.91
C HIS A 25 -10.57 2.71 6.05
N VAL A 26 -9.70 3.19 6.95
CA VAL A 26 -8.40 2.57 7.13
C VAL A 26 -8.53 1.09 7.54
N ASN A 27 -9.54 0.76 8.33
CA ASN A 27 -9.75 -0.63 8.71
C ASN A 27 -10.09 -1.50 7.53
N THR A 28 -10.77 -0.95 6.55
CA THR A 28 -11.08 -1.68 5.33
C THR A 28 -9.80 -1.98 4.56
N VAL A 29 -8.88 -1.01 4.50
CA VAL A 29 -7.60 -1.23 3.83
C VAL A 29 -6.82 -2.34 4.51
N LYS A 30 -6.78 -2.33 5.84
CA LYS A 30 -6.07 -3.36 6.57
C LYS A 30 -6.70 -4.74 6.34
N ARG A 31 -8.02 -4.78 6.26
CA ARG A 31 -8.72 -6.03 6.00
C ARG A 31 -8.40 -6.57 4.62
N LEU A 32 -8.31 -5.68 3.64
CA LEU A 32 -7.91 -6.10 2.30
C LEU A 32 -6.52 -6.71 2.32
N GLY A 33 -5.63 -6.12 3.09
CA GLY A 33 -4.29 -6.69 3.23
C GLY A 33 -4.31 -8.05 3.90
N ASP A 34 -5.10 -8.18 4.96
CA ASP A 34 -5.19 -9.45 5.68
C ASP A 34 -5.74 -10.56 4.81
N ARG A 35 -6.63 -10.23 3.88
CA ARG A 35 -7.22 -11.21 2.99
C ARG A 35 -6.38 -11.49 1.75
N GLY A 36 -5.25 -10.79 1.63
CA GLY A 36 -4.38 -11.00 0.49
C GLY A 36 -4.85 -10.33 -0.79
N GLU A 37 -5.86 -9.49 -0.71
CA GLU A 37 -6.37 -8.81 -1.90
C GLU A 37 -5.55 -7.59 -2.25
N LEU A 38 -4.85 -7.02 -1.27
CA LEU A 38 -3.99 -5.87 -1.50
C LEU A 38 -2.66 -6.16 -0.80
N PRO A 39 -1.61 -6.45 -1.55
CA PRO A 39 -0.33 -6.80 -0.94
C PRO A 39 0.21 -5.68 -0.07
N PHE A 40 0.86 -6.03 1.00
CA PHE A 40 1.49 -5.05 1.86
C PHE A 40 2.79 -5.63 2.42
N TYR A 41 3.62 -4.74 2.94
CA TYR A 41 4.92 -5.09 3.46
C TYR A 41 5.10 -4.46 4.82
N ARG A 42 5.77 -5.16 5.72
CA ARG A 42 6.06 -4.60 7.02
C ARG A 42 7.45 -4.02 7.00
N VAL A 43 7.56 -2.75 7.39
CA VAL A 43 8.82 -2.03 7.22
C VAL A 43 9.51 -1.74 8.53
N SER A 44 8.96 -2.16 9.63
CA SER A 44 9.59 -1.94 10.93
C SER A 44 9.24 -3.09 11.86
N SER A 45 9.99 -3.18 12.95
CA SER A 45 9.75 -4.23 13.93
C SER A 45 8.39 -4.07 14.59
N ARG A 46 7.81 -2.89 14.53
CA ARG A 46 6.47 -2.69 15.08
C ARG A 46 5.39 -3.20 14.15
N GLY A 47 5.76 -3.62 12.94
CA GLY A 47 4.79 -4.18 12.04
C GLY A 47 3.97 -3.16 11.28
N ASP A 48 4.49 -1.93 11.14
CA ASP A 48 3.81 -0.93 10.34
C ASP A 48 3.67 -1.42 8.92
N ARG A 49 2.49 -1.25 8.36
CA ARG A 49 2.20 -1.71 7.01
C ARG A 49 2.51 -0.64 6.00
N ARG A 50 3.04 -1.07 4.87
CA ARG A 50 3.28 -0.18 3.73
C ARG A 50 2.77 -0.86 2.49
N PHE A 51 2.19 -0.09 1.60
CA PHE A 51 1.60 -0.59 0.37
C PHE A 51 2.32 0.07 -0.80
N ARG A 52 2.65 -0.74 -1.79
CA ARG A 52 3.31 -0.19 -2.98
C ARG A 52 2.29 0.50 -3.86
N VAL A 53 2.68 1.65 -4.41
CA VAL A 53 1.78 2.41 -5.28
C VAL A 53 1.29 1.54 -6.44
N GLU A 54 2.19 0.75 -7.02
CA GLU A 54 1.81 -0.12 -8.12
C GLU A 54 0.72 -1.10 -7.73
N ASP A 55 0.81 -1.61 -6.51
CA ASP A 55 -0.19 -2.57 -6.05
C ASP A 55 -1.54 -1.91 -5.83
N VAL A 56 -1.53 -0.68 -5.37
CA VAL A 56 -2.78 0.07 -5.18
C VAL A 56 -3.42 0.35 -6.53
N ILE A 57 -2.62 0.76 -7.50
CA ILE A 57 -3.11 1.02 -8.85
C ILE A 57 -3.69 -0.26 -9.45
N ALA A 58 -2.97 -1.38 -9.30
CA ALA A 58 -3.44 -2.65 -9.83
C ALA A 58 -4.76 -3.07 -9.18
N PHE A 59 -4.88 -2.81 -7.88
CA PHE A 59 -6.12 -3.13 -7.18
C PHE A 59 -7.30 -2.36 -7.78
N LEU A 60 -7.09 -1.08 -8.04
CA LEU A 60 -8.13 -0.27 -8.65
C LEU A 60 -8.52 -0.78 -10.02
N GLN A 61 -7.53 -1.20 -10.81
CA GLN A 61 -7.79 -1.65 -12.16
C GLN A 61 -8.49 -2.99 -12.22
N ARG A 62 -8.20 -3.87 -11.26
CA ARG A 62 -8.79 -5.20 -11.30
C ARG A 62 -10.28 -5.17 -10.98
N ASP A 63 -10.73 -4.07 -10.44
CA ASP A 63 -12.13 -3.94 -10.08
C ASP A 63 -13.00 -3.59 -11.28
N ARG A 64 -12.39 -3.48 -12.43
CA ARG A 64 -13.08 -3.07 -13.65
C ARG A 64 -13.47 -4.28 -14.50
#